data_799f6334b0ae6a486643424f7c4d902a
#
_entry.id   799f6334b0ae6a486643424f7c4d902a
#
_cell.length_a   1.000
_cell.length_b   1.000
_cell.length_c   1.000
_cell.angle_alpha   90.00
_cell.angle_beta   90.00
_cell.angle_gamma   90.00
#
_symmetry.space_group_name_H-M   'P 1'
#
loop_
_entity.id
_entity.type
_entity.pdbx_description
1 polymer ?
#
loop_
_entity_poly.entity_id
_entity_poly.type
_entity_poly.pdbx_seq_one_letter_code
_entity_poly.pdbx_strand_id
1 'polypeptide(L)'
;MLKYFLLTYSVTAPYKLDSDIAKANNVRDAIAEVDEWKKLEKVETTFSGIMEIPDTTETEKRRAAKRNVKNVFKPILQRYEAEELDVSIYCAIMVEDMGDVYEFTIVNN
;
A
#
# COMPACT_ATOMS: atom_id res chain seq x y z
N MET A 1 5.96 16.26 -10.06
CA MET A 1 7.37 16.15 -9.64
C MET A 1 7.63 14.80 -9.01
N LEU A 2 8.77 14.21 -9.31
CA LEU A 2 9.17 12.96 -8.68
C LEU A 2 9.60 13.23 -7.24
N LYS A 3 9.04 12.46 -6.31
CA LYS A 3 9.32 12.59 -4.88
C LYS A 3 9.74 11.25 -4.30
N TYR A 4 10.73 11.27 -3.43
CA TYR A 4 11.09 10.08 -2.64
C TYR A 4 10.01 9.80 -1.63
N PHE A 5 9.78 8.52 -1.37
CA PHE A 5 8.83 8.10 -0.33
C PHE A 5 9.35 6.91 0.46
N LEU A 6 8.78 6.74 1.63
CA LEU A 6 8.92 5.56 2.47
C LEU A 6 7.52 5.08 2.82
N LEU A 7 7.23 3.82 2.54
CA LEU A 7 5.92 3.22 2.77
C LEU A 7 6.06 1.99 3.67
N THR A 8 5.30 1.95 4.75
CA THR A 8 5.13 0.72 5.54
C THR A 8 3.67 0.28 5.45
N TYR A 9 3.43 -1.04 5.53
CA TYR A 9 2.10 -1.58 5.36
C TYR A 9 1.86 -2.76 6.30
N SER A 10 0.59 -3.08 6.51
CA SER A 10 0.14 -4.23 7.25
C SER A 10 -1.07 -4.83 6.55
N VAL A 11 -1.05 -6.15 6.31
CA VAL A 11 -2.16 -6.86 5.66
C VAL A 11 -2.96 -7.57 6.75
N THR A 12 -4.26 -7.32 6.78
CA THR A 12 -5.15 -7.91 7.78
C THR A 12 -6.38 -8.54 7.17
N ALA A 13 -6.93 -9.56 7.85
CA ALA A 13 -8.22 -10.15 7.56
C ALA A 13 -9.16 -9.71 8.70
N PRO A 14 -9.96 -8.63 8.54
CA PRO A 14 -10.69 -8.01 9.63
C PRO A 14 -11.62 -8.96 10.39
N TYR A 15 -12.28 -9.88 9.68
CA TYR A 15 -13.22 -10.82 10.29
C TYR A 15 -12.61 -12.16 10.66
N LYS A 16 -11.34 -12.38 10.33
CA LYS A 16 -10.54 -13.54 10.72
C LYS A 16 -11.15 -14.90 10.35
N LEU A 17 -11.93 -14.95 9.27
CA LEU A 17 -12.40 -16.22 8.73
C LEU A 17 -11.22 -16.97 8.10
N ASP A 18 -11.23 -18.30 8.16
CA ASP A 18 -10.11 -19.10 7.63
C ASP A 18 -9.80 -18.78 6.16
N SER A 19 -10.85 -18.63 5.34
CA SER A 19 -10.68 -18.27 3.93
C SER A 19 -10.05 -16.88 3.76
N ASP A 20 -10.42 -15.93 4.63
CA ASP A 20 -9.90 -14.56 4.59
C ASP A 20 -8.43 -14.54 5.03
N ILE A 21 -8.09 -15.32 6.05
CA ILE A 21 -6.70 -15.44 6.52
C ILE A 21 -5.82 -16.02 5.42
N ALA A 22 -6.31 -17.04 4.70
CA ALA A 22 -5.57 -17.62 3.57
C ALA A 22 -5.34 -16.59 2.46
N LYS A 23 -6.36 -15.80 2.12
CA LYS A 23 -6.23 -14.72 1.14
C LYS A 23 -5.25 -13.66 1.61
N ALA A 24 -5.31 -13.27 2.88
CA ALA A 24 -4.38 -12.29 3.45
C ALA A 24 -2.94 -12.78 3.36
N ASN A 25 -2.69 -14.06 3.62
CA ASN A 25 -1.36 -14.64 3.50
C ASN A 25 -0.86 -14.59 2.05
N ASN A 26 -1.73 -14.95 1.10
CA ASN A 26 -1.39 -14.88 -0.33
C ASN A 26 -1.09 -13.44 -0.77
N VAL A 27 -1.89 -12.48 -0.33
CA VAL A 27 -1.69 -11.06 -0.61
C VAL A 27 -0.35 -10.59 -0.02
N ARG A 28 -0.07 -10.97 1.21
CA ARG A 28 1.19 -10.60 1.88
C ARG A 28 2.40 -11.13 1.12
N ASP A 29 2.34 -12.39 0.70
CA ASP A 29 3.42 -13.01 -0.05
C ASP A 29 3.62 -12.33 -1.40
N ALA A 30 2.53 -11.98 -2.09
CA ALA A 30 2.60 -11.29 -3.38
C ALA A 30 3.15 -9.87 -3.25
N ILE A 31 2.78 -9.15 -2.18
CA ILE A 31 3.34 -7.81 -1.94
C ILE A 31 4.86 -7.90 -1.74
N ALA A 32 5.34 -8.94 -1.07
CA ALA A 32 6.78 -9.14 -0.86
C ALA A 32 7.55 -9.29 -2.18
N GLU A 33 6.87 -9.66 -3.27
CA GLU A 33 7.47 -9.82 -4.60
C GLU A 33 7.34 -8.58 -5.49
N VAL A 34 6.73 -7.49 -4.98
CA VAL A 34 6.61 -6.24 -5.73
C VAL A 34 8.00 -5.70 -6.02
N ASP A 35 8.26 -5.37 -7.29
CA ASP A 35 9.55 -4.87 -7.75
C ASP A 35 9.52 -3.43 -8.29
N GLU A 36 8.35 -2.78 -8.30
CA GLU A 36 8.22 -1.37 -8.66
C GLU A 36 8.93 -0.45 -7.67
N TRP A 37 9.09 -0.91 -6.44
CA TRP A 37 9.75 -0.18 -5.35
C TRP A 37 10.82 -1.06 -4.71
N LYS A 38 11.72 -0.42 -3.97
CA LYS A 38 12.77 -1.15 -3.25
C LYS A 38 12.26 -1.60 -1.89
N LYS A 39 12.20 -2.91 -1.66
CA LYS A 39 11.90 -3.46 -0.34
C LYS A 39 13.15 -3.36 0.54
N LEU A 40 12.98 -2.88 1.77
CA LEU A 40 14.10 -2.80 2.71
C LEU A 40 14.42 -4.19 3.26
N GLU A 41 15.70 -4.53 3.31
CA GLU A 41 16.13 -5.89 3.68
C GLU A 41 15.78 -6.27 5.11
N LYS A 42 15.88 -5.32 6.03
CA LYS A 42 15.72 -5.59 7.47
C LYS A 42 14.36 -5.17 8.03
N VAL A 43 13.51 -4.57 7.21
CA VAL A 43 12.15 -4.19 7.60
C VAL A 43 11.23 -4.75 6.53
N GLU A 44 10.70 -5.94 6.77
CA GLU A 44 10.01 -6.76 5.78
C GLU A 44 8.78 -6.11 5.16
N THR A 45 8.13 -5.18 5.86
CA THR A 45 6.91 -4.53 5.40
C THR A 45 7.13 -3.08 5.01
N THR A 46 8.33 -2.73 4.57
CA THR A 46 8.66 -1.35 4.22
C THR A 46 9.31 -1.28 2.85
N PHE A 47 8.81 -0.34 2.04
CA PHE A 47 9.36 -0.02 0.72
C PHE A 47 9.87 1.41 0.69
N SER A 48 10.88 1.64 -0.13
CA SER A 48 11.29 2.99 -0.51
C SER A 48 11.26 3.11 -2.03
N GLY A 49 11.10 4.31 -2.54
CA GLY A 49 11.05 4.52 -3.97
C GLY A 49 10.81 5.97 -4.33
N ILE A 50 10.38 6.17 -5.56
CA ILE A 50 10.06 7.48 -6.12
C ILE A 50 8.67 7.36 -6.73
N MET A 51 7.85 8.40 -6.54
CA MET A 51 6.53 8.47 -7.17
C MET A 51 6.25 9.86 -7.68
N GLU A 52 5.38 9.95 -8.68
CA GLU A 52 4.94 11.23 -9.24
C GLU A 52 3.89 11.85 -8.33
N ILE A 53 4.17 13.05 -7.84
CA ILE A 53 3.26 13.83 -7.00
C ILE A 53 3.05 15.19 -7.67
N PRO A 54 1.79 15.63 -7.90
CA PRO A 54 1.55 16.94 -8.49
C PRO A 54 1.96 18.06 -7.55
N ASP A 55 2.37 19.19 -8.14
CA ASP A 55 2.68 20.39 -7.35
C ASP A 55 1.41 21.23 -7.18
N THR A 56 0.56 20.77 -6.26
CA THR A 56 -0.77 21.32 -6.01
C THR A 56 -1.03 21.43 -4.50
N THR A 57 -2.29 21.38 -4.10
CA THR A 57 -2.65 21.42 -2.68
C THR A 57 -2.20 20.16 -1.96
N GLU A 58 -2.05 20.26 -0.64
CA GLU A 58 -1.67 19.10 0.17
C GLU A 58 -2.70 17.97 0.07
N THR A 59 -3.99 18.31 0.03
CA THR A 59 -5.06 17.33 -0.14
C THR A 59 -4.91 16.54 -1.44
N GLU A 60 -4.59 17.23 -2.53
CA GLU A 60 -4.38 16.57 -3.83
C GLU A 60 -3.10 15.74 -3.86
N LYS A 61 -2.04 16.22 -3.20
CA LYS A 61 -0.78 15.47 -3.08
C LYS A 61 -1.01 14.15 -2.34
N ARG A 62 -1.75 14.17 -1.22
CA ARG A 62 -2.08 12.97 -0.45
C ARG A 62 -2.94 12.00 -1.25
N ARG A 63 -3.91 12.54 -1.98
CA ARG A 63 -4.76 11.72 -2.84
C ARG A 63 -3.94 11.04 -3.94
N ALA A 64 -2.98 11.75 -4.51
CA ALA A 64 -2.07 11.20 -5.53
C ALA A 64 -1.18 10.09 -4.93
N ALA A 65 -0.65 10.30 -3.74
CA ALA A 65 0.18 9.29 -3.06
C ALA A 65 -0.64 8.01 -2.82
N LYS A 66 -1.85 8.13 -2.31
CA LYS A 66 -2.74 6.99 -2.09
C LYS A 66 -3.06 6.26 -3.41
N ARG A 67 -3.36 7.02 -4.47
CA ARG A 67 -3.65 6.44 -5.79
C ARG A 67 -2.46 5.66 -6.33
N ASN A 68 -1.25 6.18 -6.19
CA ASN A 68 -0.04 5.49 -6.63
C ASN A 68 0.14 4.16 -5.90
N VAL A 69 -0.08 4.13 -4.60
CA VAL A 69 0.00 2.90 -3.81
C VAL A 69 -1.12 1.93 -4.20
N LYS A 70 -2.33 2.44 -4.36
CA LYS A 70 -3.49 1.64 -4.78
C LYS A 70 -3.26 0.97 -6.13
N ASN A 71 -2.63 1.67 -7.05
CA ASN A 71 -2.34 1.12 -8.39
C ASN A 71 -1.42 -0.10 -8.34
N VAL A 72 -0.59 -0.22 -7.32
CA VAL A 72 0.30 -1.37 -7.11
C VAL A 72 -0.41 -2.47 -6.32
N PHE A 73 -1.12 -2.13 -5.25
CA PHE A 73 -1.69 -3.12 -4.32
C PHE A 73 -3.05 -3.67 -4.74
N LYS A 74 -3.91 -2.87 -5.35
CA LYS A 74 -5.25 -3.31 -5.74
C LYS A 74 -5.23 -4.50 -6.72
N PRO A 75 -4.36 -4.53 -7.75
CA PRO A 75 -4.26 -5.69 -8.63
C PRO A 75 -3.94 -6.98 -7.89
N ILE A 76 -3.16 -6.90 -6.81
CA ILE A 76 -2.83 -8.06 -6.00
C ILE A 76 -4.09 -8.57 -5.27
N LEU A 77 -4.87 -7.65 -4.68
CA LEU A 77 -6.13 -8.02 -4.04
C LEU A 77 -7.09 -8.67 -5.04
N GLN A 78 -7.16 -8.14 -6.26
CA GLN A 78 -8.00 -8.68 -7.32
C GLN A 78 -7.55 -10.08 -7.75
N ARG A 79 -6.25 -10.30 -7.85
CA ARG A 79 -5.67 -11.59 -8.24
C ARG A 79 -6.14 -12.72 -7.32
N TYR A 80 -6.24 -12.46 -6.03
CA TYR A 80 -6.61 -13.47 -5.04
C TYR A 80 -8.08 -13.37 -4.62
N GLU A 81 -8.88 -12.60 -5.36
CA GLU A 81 -10.30 -12.41 -5.08
C GLU A 81 -10.55 -12.00 -3.62
N ALA A 82 -9.63 -11.16 -3.10
CA ALA A 82 -9.71 -10.63 -1.75
C ALA A 82 -10.61 -9.40 -1.76
N GLU A 83 -11.89 -9.61 -1.46
CA GLU A 83 -12.90 -8.56 -1.48
C GLU A 83 -12.72 -7.57 -0.34
N GLU A 84 -13.47 -6.47 -0.38
CA GLU A 84 -13.33 -5.36 0.56
C GLU A 84 -13.40 -5.79 2.02
N LEU A 85 -14.29 -6.74 2.35
CA LEU A 85 -14.48 -7.21 3.73
C LEU A 85 -13.56 -8.39 4.08
N ASP A 86 -12.90 -9.00 3.10
CA ASP A 86 -12.03 -10.15 3.31
C ASP A 86 -10.64 -9.77 3.79
N VAL A 87 -10.03 -8.78 3.12
CA VAL A 87 -8.64 -8.37 3.34
C VAL A 87 -8.53 -6.86 3.18
N SER A 88 -7.79 -6.23 4.08
CA SER A 88 -7.43 -4.82 3.96
C SER A 88 -5.92 -4.64 4.12
N ILE A 89 -5.38 -3.61 3.47
CA ILE A 89 -3.96 -3.24 3.57
C ILE A 89 -3.90 -1.84 4.18
N TYR A 90 -3.47 -1.80 5.43
CA TYR A 90 -3.26 -0.53 6.13
C TYR A 90 -1.88 0.00 5.76
N CYS A 91 -1.82 1.27 5.39
CA CYS A 91 -0.59 1.90 4.89
C CYS A 91 -0.26 3.16 5.67
N ALA A 92 1.03 3.38 5.89
CA ALA A 92 1.55 4.64 6.39
C ALA A 92 2.68 5.07 5.46
N ILE A 93 2.58 6.27 4.90
CA ILE A 93 3.55 6.76 3.93
C ILE A 93 4.12 8.11 4.34
N MET A 94 5.42 8.27 4.17
CA MET A 94 6.10 9.56 4.22
C MET A 94 6.58 9.88 2.82
N VAL A 95 6.24 11.07 2.35
CA VAL A 95 6.65 11.55 1.03
C VAL A 95 7.43 12.84 1.21
N GLU A 96 8.50 12.97 0.47
CA GLU A 96 9.33 14.18 0.44
C GLU A 96 8.46 15.43 0.24
N ASP A 97 8.65 16.43 1.09
CA ASP A 97 7.94 17.72 1.03
C ASP A 97 6.42 17.65 1.25
N MET A 98 5.92 16.56 1.85
CA MET A 98 4.49 16.45 2.17
C MET A 98 4.15 16.60 3.65
N GLY A 99 5.15 16.83 4.50
CA GLY A 99 4.92 17.02 5.94
C GLY A 99 4.73 15.70 6.68
N ASP A 100 3.67 15.61 7.50
CA ASP A 100 3.45 14.46 8.38
C ASP A 100 3.13 13.16 7.62
N VAL A 101 3.31 12.06 8.33
CA VAL A 101 2.92 10.73 7.82
C VAL A 101 1.45 10.74 7.41
N TYR A 102 1.18 10.17 6.24
CA TYR A 102 -0.18 9.99 5.74
C TYR A 102 -0.58 8.52 5.87
N GLU A 103 -1.67 8.27 6.59
CA GLU A 103 -2.18 6.92 6.81
C GLU A 103 -3.47 6.69 6.03
N PHE A 104 -3.61 5.50 5.45
CA PHE A 104 -4.80 5.14 4.68
C PHE A 104 -4.90 3.62 4.55
N THR A 105 -6.08 3.16 4.13
CA THR A 105 -6.34 1.74 3.90
C THR A 105 -6.64 1.49 2.44
N ILE A 106 -6.08 0.45 1.88
CA ILE A 106 -6.37 -0.02 0.52
C ILE A 106 -7.23 -1.28 0.62
N VAL A 107 -8.34 -1.27 -0.09
CA VAL A 107 -9.25 -2.42 -0.20
C VAL A 107 -9.63 -2.61 -1.67
N ASN A 108 -10.13 -3.79 -1.99
CA ASN A 108 -10.62 -4.11 -3.33
C ASN A 108 -12.09 -3.67 -3.42
N ASN A 109 -12.29 -2.43 -3.83
CA ASN A 109 -13.62 -1.84 -3.96
C ASN A 109 -13.86 -1.24 -5.34
#